data_277ecb9cbd55eca021ffc3a841c51185
#
_entry.id   277ecb9cbd55eca021ffc3a841c51185
#
_cell.length_a   1.000
_cell.length_b   1.000
_cell.length_c   1.000
_cell.angle_alpha   90.00
_cell.angle_beta   90.00
_cell.angle_gamma   90.00
#
_symmetry.space_group_name_H-M   'P 1'
#
loop_
_entity.id
_entity.type
_entity.pdbx_description
1 polymer ?
#
loop_
_entity_poly.entity_id
_entity_poly.type
_entity_poly.pdbx_seq_one_letter_code
_entity_poly.pdbx_strand_id
1 'polypeptide(L)'
;PMLADEGVYLASESTFARILREHGQNAHRGRAKAPATARPPTTHIATAPRQVWCWDMTYLPAAVAGRWFYLYLILDLYSRKIVGWEVHETDAAEHAAHLVRRTALAEDIAARDAKPVLHGDNGATLKATTVLAMLHWLGVKPSYSRPRVSDDNAYAEALFRTAKYRPEFPAKGFDDLDAARLWASSFVHWYNFDHRHSGIRYVSPAQRHAGEDRAILAARHALYAEARQRNPNRWSRHTRNWEPIGVVTLNPERDSVVDMTSRATDRQPLAA
;
A
#
# COMPACT_ATOMS: atom_id res chain seq x y z
N PRO A 1 -23.61 29.63 -23.15
CA PRO A 1 -24.32 30.65 -22.34
C PRO A 1 -24.44 31.98 -23.08
N MET A 2 -23.34 32.56 -23.57
CA MET A 2 -23.35 33.90 -24.22
C MET A 2 -24.38 34.01 -25.36
N LEU A 3 -24.43 33.05 -26.26
CA LEU A 3 -25.41 33.04 -27.33
C LEU A 3 -26.86 32.86 -26.82
N ALA A 4 -27.03 32.09 -25.75
CA ALA A 4 -28.32 31.92 -25.11
C ALA A 4 -28.79 33.22 -24.44
N ASP A 5 -27.89 33.99 -23.88
CA ASP A 5 -28.19 35.31 -23.33
C ASP A 5 -28.61 36.34 -24.40
N GLU A 6 -28.13 36.13 -25.63
CA GLU A 6 -28.51 36.91 -26.81
C GLU A 6 -29.78 36.32 -27.52
N GLY A 7 -30.40 35.28 -26.95
CA GLY A 7 -31.57 34.65 -27.48
C GLY A 7 -31.31 33.72 -28.66
N VAL A 8 -30.04 33.31 -28.91
CA VAL A 8 -29.63 32.47 -30.02
C VAL A 8 -29.34 31.03 -29.52
N TYR A 9 -30.15 30.08 -29.98
CA TYR A 9 -29.90 28.65 -29.76
C TYR A 9 -29.39 27.97 -31.02
N LEU A 10 -28.13 27.49 -30.99
CA LEU A 10 -27.54 26.81 -32.16
C LEU A 10 -27.62 25.30 -32.03
N ALA A 11 -27.22 24.76 -30.87
CA ALA A 11 -27.18 23.31 -30.63
C ALA A 11 -27.03 23.01 -29.15
N SER A 12 -27.21 21.72 -28.76
CA SER A 12 -26.94 21.26 -27.41
C SER A 12 -25.46 21.21 -27.13
N GLU A 13 -25.07 21.29 -25.85
CA GLU A 13 -23.67 21.16 -25.38
C GLU A 13 -23.00 19.86 -25.86
N SER A 14 -23.76 18.76 -25.90
CA SER A 14 -23.30 17.46 -26.42
C SER A 14 -22.95 17.51 -27.91
N THR A 15 -23.71 18.28 -28.69
CA THR A 15 -23.43 18.48 -30.12
C THR A 15 -22.16 19.30 -30.32
N PHE A 16 -21.96 20.35 -29.54
CA PHE A 16 -20.69 21.12 -29.54
C PHE A 16 -19.51 20.24 -29.15
N ALA A 17 -19.64 19.45 -28.10
CA ALA A 17 -18.57 18.55 -27.67
C ALA A 17 -18.22 17.49 -28.71
N ARG A 18 -19.21 16.98 -29.46
CA ARG A 18 -18.99 16.03 -30.57
C ARG A 18 -18.24 16.70 -31.72
N ILE A 19 -18.69 17.85 -32.19
CA ILE A 19 -18.03 18.58 -33.28
C ILE A 19 -16.62 18.98 -32.92
N LEU A 20 -16.37 19.50 -31.70
CA LEU A 20 -15.03 19.85 -31.25
C LEU A 20 -14.10 18.64 -31.19
N ARG A 21 -14.62 17.45 -30.85
CA ARG A 21 -13.87 16.19 -30.89
C ARG A 21 -13.54 15.77 -32.29
N GLU A 22 -14.49 15.84 -33.24
CA GLU A 22 -14.28 15.52 -34.65
C GLU A 22 -13.23 16.42 -35.30
N HIS A 23 -13.15 17.67 -34.88
CA HIS A 23 -12.15 18.63 -35.36
C HIS A 23 -10.87 18.68 -34.49
N GLY A 24 -10.67 17.76 -33.55
CA GLY A 24 -9.49 17.70 -32.72
C GLY A 24 -9.32 18.90 -31.75
N GLN A 25 -10.36 19.69 -31.57
CA GLN A 25 -10.33 20.92 -30.77
C GLN A 25 -10.66 20.70 -29.27
N ASN A 26 -10.95 19.48 -28.87
CA ASN A 26 -11.10 19.08 -27.47
C ASN A 26 -9.75 18.73 -26.82
N ALA A 27 -8.64 18.89 -27.52
CA ALA A 27 -7.32 18.75 -26.95
C ALA A 27 -7.09 19.87 -25.91
N HIS A 28 -6.36 19.53 -24.86
CA HIS A 28 -6.07 20.36 -23.69
C HIS A 28 -5.85 21.84 -24.04
N ARG A 29 -6.67 22.71 -23.51
CA ARG A 29 -6.52 24.16 -23.68
C ARG A 29 -5.31 24.64 -22.88
N GLY A 30 -4.29 25.16 -23.60
CA GLY A 30 -3.26 26.01 -23.04
C GLY A 30 -2.19 25.27 -22.24
N ARG A 31 -1.44 25.95 -21.48
CA ARG A 31 -0.20 25.70 -20.75
C ARG A 31 -0.06 24.39 -19.91
N ALA A 32 -0.96 23.43 -19.98
CA ALA A 32 -0.72 22.11 -19.45
C ALA A 32 0.33 21.44 -20.33
N LYS A 33 1.59 21.39 -19.87
CA LYS A 33 2.57 20.48 -20.41
C LYS A 33 1.93 19.10 -20.51
N ALA A 34 2.08 18.43 -21.66
CA ALA A 34 1.85 16.99 -21.72
C ALA A 34 2.45 16.37 -20.45
N PRO A 35 1.77 15.42 -19.79
CA PRO A 35 2.32 14.80 -18.58
C PRO A 35 3.76 14.40 -18.93
N ALA A 36 4.72 14.96 -18.19
CA ALA A 36 6.11 14.57 -18.30
C ALA A 36 6.14 13.05 -18.22
N THR A 37 6.92 12.42 -19.08
CA THR A 37 7.10 10.96 -19.13
C THR A 37 7.03 10.42 -17.72
N ALA A 38 6.02 9.61 -17.42
CA ALA A 38 5.79 9.13 -16.05
C ALA A 38 7.06 8.39 -15.64
N ARG A 39 7.77 8.90 -14.62
CA ARG A 39 8.90 8.16 -14.06
C ARG A 39 8.40 6.77 -13.66
N PRO A 40 9.11 5.69 -14.02
CA PRO A 40 8.74 4.38 -13.52
C PRO A 40 8.72 4.41 -11.99
N PRO A 41 7.83 3.65 -11.34
CA PRO A 41 7.84 3.55 -9.88
C PRO A 41 9.16 2.94 -9.42
N THR A 42 9.61 3.32 -8.23
CA THR A 42 10.75 2.65 -7.61
C THR A 42 10.32 1.28 -7.13
N THR A 43 10.83 0.22 -7.75
CA THR A 43 10.53 -1.17 -7.39
C THR A 43 11.43 -1.62 -6.25
N HIS A 44 10.86 -2.24 -5.24
CA HIS A 44 11.59 -2.88 -4.16
C HIS A 44 11.15 -4.33 -4.01
N ILE A 45 12.11 -5.21 -3.78
CA ILE A 45 11.89 -6.65 -3.60
C ILE A 45 12.33 -7.05 -2.20
N ALA A 46 11.47 -7.77 -1.49
CA ALA A 46 11.77 -8.35 -0.19
C ALA A 46 11.62 -9.88 -0.26
N THR A 47 12.65 -10.59 0.16
CA THR A 47 12.71 -12.06 0.27
C THR A 47 12.77 -12.55 1.72
N ALA A 48 12.96 -11.62 2.64
CA ALA A 48 13.02 -11.85 4.08
C ALA A 48 12.55 -10.61 4.85
N PRO A 49 12.21 -10.73 6.14
CA PRO A 49 11.93 -9.59 7.00
C PRO A 49 13.11 -8.62 7.07
N ARG A 50 12.85 -7.36 7.39
CA ARG A 50 13.84 -6.30 7.63
C ARG A 50 14.64 -5.87 6.39
N GLN A 51 14.14 -6.16 5.19
CA GLN A 51 14.75 -5.70 3.93
C GLN A 51 14.10 -4.42 3.39
N VAL A 52 12.77 -4.34 3.48
CA VAL A 52 12.00 -3.19 3.02
C VAL A 52 10.92 -2.87 4.05
N TRP A 53 10.89 -1.64 4.49
CA TRP A 53 9.86 -1.08 5.35
C TRP A 53 9.00 -0.09 4.58
N CYS A 54 7.70 -0.15 4.76
CA CYS A 54 6.75 0.81 4.24
C CYS A 54 6.31 1.73 5.37
N TRP A 55 6.61 3.02 5.23
CA TRP A 55 6.19 4.09 6.13
C TRP A 55 4.91 4.73 5.62
N ASP A 56 4.03 5.05 6.53
CA ASP A 56 2.91 5.94 6.22
C ASP A 56 2.33 6.53 7.52
N MET A 57 1.52 7.58 7.36
CA MET A 57 0.82 8.27 8.44
C MET A 57 -0.65 8.44 8.09
N THR A 58 -1.52 8.27 9.08
CA THR A 58 -2.94 8.52 8.89
C THR A 58 -3.53 9.34 10.03
N TYR A 59 -4.61 10.06 9.71
CA TYR A 59 -5.39 10.83 10.66
C TYR A 59 -6.37 9.92 11.39
N LEU A 60 -6.45 10.09 12.72
CA LEU A 60 -7.45 9.51 13.60
C LEU A 60 -8.35 10.66 14.08
N PRO A 61 -9.67 10.62 13.82
CA PRO A 61 -10.55 11.70 14.20
C PRO A 61 -10.66 11.80 15.72
N ALA A 62 -10.58 12.99 16.28
CA ALA A 62 -10.97 13.23 17.66
C ALA A 62 -12.50 13.40 17.77
N ALA A 63 -13.05 13.24 18.98
CA ALA A 63 -14.46 13.48 19.26
C ALA A 63 -14.87 14.94 19.02
N VAL A 64 -13.91 15.88 19.08
CA VAL A 64 -14.11 17.30 18.74
C VAL A 64 -13.89 17.51 17.24
N ALA A 65 -14.89 18.01 16.55
CA ALA A 65 -14.83 18.27 15.11
C ALA A 65 -13.66 19.18 14.74
N GLY A 66 -12.92 18.79 13.69
CA GLY A 66 -11.75 19.53 13.21
C GLY A 66 -10.45 19.25 13.97
N ARG A 67 -10.49 18.44 15.02
CA ARG A 67 -9.29 17.98 15.74
C ARG A 67 -8.93 16.55 15.33
N TRP A 68 -7.63 16.26 15.22
CA TRP A 68 -7.09 14.97 14.75
C TRP A 68 -5.92 14.54 15.62
N PHE A 69 -5.75 13.21 15.73
CA PHE A 69 -4.51 12.60 16.16
C PHE A 69 -3.82 11.98 14.95
N TYR A 70 -2.52 11.77 15.03
CA TYR A 70 -1.68 11.34 13.92
C TYR A 70 -1.09 9.96 14.27
N LEU A 71 -1.53 8.93 13.58
CA LEU A 71 -0.99 7.58 13.70
C LEU A 71 0.11 7.37 12.67
N TYR A 72 1.34 7.27 13.12
CA TYR A 72 2.51 6.92 12.33
C TYR A 72 2.72 5.41 12.38
N LEU A 73 3.05 4.80 11.23
CA LEU A 73 3.22 3.37 11.10
C LEU A 73 4.43 3.01 10.24
N ILE A 74 5.14 1.93 10.64
CA ILE A 74 6.14 1.26 9.82
C ILE A 74 5.74 -0.20 9.68
N LEU A 75 5.52 -0.64 8.44
CA LEU A 75 5.15 -1.99 8.06
C LEU A 75 6.35 -2.70 7.42
N ASP A 76 6.68 -3.89 7.86
CA ASP A 76 7.63 -4.75 7.16
C ASP A 76 6.97 -5.35 5.90
N LEU A 77 7.53 -5.06 4.73
CA LEU A 77 6.96 -5.45 3.44
C LEU A 77 6.82 -6.97 3.29
N TYR A 78 7.82 -7.74 3.72
CA TYR A 78 7.83 -9.19 3.56
C TYR A 78 6.82 -9.87 4.46
N SER A 79 6.87 -9.57 5.75
CA SER A 79 6.07 -10.26 6.77
C SER A 79 4.68 -9.66 6.97
N ARG A 80 4.45 -8.43 6.55
CA ARG A 80 3.25 -7.62 6.87
C ARG A 80 3.15 -7.23 8.34
N LYS A 81 4.19 -7.45 9.15
CA LYS A 81 4.20 -7.06 10.56
C LYS A 81 4.32 -5.55 10.69
N ILE A 82 3.51 -4.96 11.52
CA ILE A 82 3.72 -3.58 11.98
C ILE A 82 4.90 -3.63 12.94
N VAL A 83 6.04 -3.09 12.52
CA VAL A 83 7.30 -3.12 13.28
C VAL A 83 7.51 -1.85 14.11
N GLY A 84 6.79 -0.77 13.77
CA GLY A 84 6.80 0.47 14.52
C GLY A 84 5.48 1.21 14.40
N TRP A 85 5.07 1.88 15.48
CA TRP A 85 3.89 2.74 15.49
C TRP A 85 3.94 3.74 16.64
N GLU A 86 3.36 4.90 16.44
CA GLU A 86 3.15 5.93 17.45
C GLU A 86 1.92 6.76 17.14
N VAL A 87 1.27 7.34 18.18
CA VAL A 87 0.17 8.30 18.03
C VAL A 87 0.54 9.60 18.73
N HIS A 88 0.36 10.72 18.02
CA HIS A 88 0.69 12.07 18.49
C HIS A 88 -0.43 13.07 18.20
N GLU A 89 -0.41 14.21 18.88
CA GLU A 89 -1.35 15.32 18.66
C GLU A 89 -0.96 16.21 17.48
N THR A 90 0.29 16.12 17.03
CA THR A 90 0.83 16.98 15.96
C THR A 90 1.57 16.13 14.92
N ASP A 91 1.55 16.61 13.68
CA ASP A 91 2.42 16.08 12.63
C ASP A 91 3.78 16.81 12.70
N ALA A 92 4.78 16.10 13.23
CA ALA A 92 6.12 16.63 13.38
C ALA A 92 7.20 15.63 12.95
N ALA A 93 8.26 16.14 12.33
CA ALA A 93 9.37 15.33 11.85
C ALA A 93 10.14 14.63 12.99
N GLU A 94 10.14 15.21 14.17
CA GLU A 94 10.76 14.67 15.38
C GLU A 94 10.09 13.35 15.79
N HIS A 95 8.76 13.26 15.68
CA HIS A 95 8.02 12.03 15.96
C HIS A 95 8.39 10.93 14.96
N ALA A 96 8.48 11.29 13.70
CA ALA A 96 8.91 10.37 12.64
C ALA A 96 10.34 9.86 12.89
N ALA A 97 11.29 10.75 13.20
CA ALA A 97 12.67 10.37 13.50
C ALA A 97 12.78 9.48 14.74
N HIS A 98 11.99 9.80 15.79
CA HIS A 98 11.91 9.00 17.01
C HIS A 98 11.39 7.58 16.71
N LEU A 99 10.28 7.48 15.97
CA LEU A 99 9.70 6.20 15.59
C LEU A 99 10.67 5.35 14.77
N VAL A 100 11.36 5.93 13.78
CA VAL A 100 12.36 5.22 12.97
C VAL A 100 13.49 4.68 13.85
N ARG A 101 14.04 5.51 14.76
CA ARG A 101 15.08 5.11 15.71
C ARG A 101 14.60 3.95 16.59
N ARG A 102 13.43 4.08 17.21
CA ARG A 102 12.86 3.06 18.08
C ARG A 102 12.63 1.74 17.36
N THR A 103 12.10 1.82 16.14
CA THR A 103 11.87 0.64 15.28
C THR A 103 13.19 -0.03 14.92
N ALA A 104 14.21 0.73 14.54
CA ALA A 104 15.52 0.20 14.22
C ALA A 104 16.18 -0.52 15.40
N LEU A 105 16.00 0.00 16.63
CA LEU A 105 16.46 -0.64 17.86
C LEU A 105 15.68 -1.94 18.14
N ALA A 106 14.35 -1.90 18.05
CA ALA A 106 13.49 -3.06 18.31
C ALA A 106 13.70 -4.22 17.32
N GLU A 107 14.05 -3.90 16.07
CA GLU A 107 14.31 -4.88 15.01
C GLU A 107 15.80 -5.23 14.88
N ASP A 108 16.64 -4.74 15.80
CA ASP A 108 18.09 -5.00 15.86
C ASP A 108 18.82 -4.70 14.55
N ILE A 109 18.48 -3.55 13.94
CA ILE A 109 19.03 -3.16 12.64
C ILE A 109 20.53 -2.85 12.74
N ALA A 110 21.01 -2.35 13.88
CA ALA A 110 22.42 -2.01 14.06
C ALA A 110 23.35 -3.22 13.90
N ALA A 111 22.93 -4.39 14.38
CA ALA A 111 23.71 -5.63 14.31
C ALA A 111 23.68 -6.33 12.93
N ARG A 112 22.92 -5.79 11.96
CA ARG A 112 22.78 -6.40 10.64
C ARG A 112 23.71 -5.77 9.61
N ASP A 113 24.29 -6.58 8.72
CA ASP A 113 25.11 -6.07 7.61
C ASP A 113 24.23 -5.33 6.60
N ALA A 114 23.12 -5.94 6.18
CA ALA A 114 22.17 -5.31 5.28
C ALA A 114 21.14 -4.48 6.05
N LYS A 115 21.08 -3.18 5.76
CA LYS A 115 20.11 -2.25 6.34
C LYS A 115 18.85 -2.18 5.46
N PRO A 116 17.65 -1.97 6.05
CA PRO A 116 16.43 -1.87 5.26
C PRO A 116 16.39 -0.63 4.38
N VAL A 117 15.52 -0.69 3.36
CA VAL A 117 15.02 0.50 2.68
C VAL A 117 13.75 0.95 3.40
N LEU A 118 13.61 2.24 3.72
CA LEU A 118 12.38 2.83 4.19
C LEU A 118 11.69 3.52 3.02
N HIS A 119 10.61 2.93 2.53
CA HIS A 119 9.79 3.49 1.47
C HIS A 119 8.56 4.17 2.06
N GLY A 120 8.23 5.35 1.59
CA GLY A 120 7.04 6.06 2.02
C GLY A 120 6.49 6.99 0.95
N ASP A 121 5.43 7.70 1.30
CA ASP A 121 4.88 8.73 0.45
C ASP A 121 5.88 9.88 0.20
N ASN A 122 5.52 10.78 -0.69
CA ASN A 122 6.35 11.93 -1.02
C ASN A 122 6.11 13.13 -0.07
N GLY A 123 5.63 12.86 1.14
CA GLY A 123 5.28 13.86 2.15
C GLY A 123 6.48 14.64 2.69
N ALA A 124 6.20 15.81 3.27
CA ALA A 124 7.23 16.69 3.82
C ALA A 124 7.91 16.09 5.06
N THR A 125 7.14 15.38 5.90
CA THR A 125 7.61 14.79 7.16
C THR A 125 8.75 13.81 6.94
N LEU A 126 8.61 12.88 5.99
CA LEU A 126 9.66 11.89 5.69
C LEU A 126 10.90 12.48 5.02
N LYS A 127 10.77 13.67 4.44
CA LYS A 127 11.86 14.43 3.78
C LYS A 127 12.50 15.48 4.67
N ALA A 128 12.01 15.66 5.87
CA ALA A 128 12.58 16.59 6.82
C ALA A 128 14.04 16.23 7.15
N THR A 129 14.88 17.23 7.31
CA THR A 129 16.33 17.06 7.59
C THR A 129 16.56 16.18 8.82
N THR A 130 15.74 16.31 9.85
CA THR A 130 15.80 15.50 11.07
C THR A 130 15.64 14.01 10.80
N VAL A 131 14.65 13.66 9.95
CA VAL A 131 14.40 12.26 9.57
C VAL A 131 15.50 11.73 8.66
N LEU A 132 15.93 12.52 7.68
CA LEU A 132 17.03 12.13 6.78
C LEU A 132 18.35 11.92 7.52
N ALA A 133 18.66 12.78 8.49
CA ALA A 133 19.83 12.62 9.33
C ALA A 133 19.75 11.33 10.17
N MET A 134 18.59 11.02 10.73
CA MET A 134 18.37 9.78 11.48
C MET A 134 18.52 8.54 10.59
N LEU A 135 17.93 8.54 9.41
CA LEU A 135 18.05 7.44 8.43
C LEU A 135 19.51 7.23 8.03
N HIS A 136 20.23 8.32 7.74
CA HIS A 136 21.66 8.26 7.40
C HIS A 136 22.49 7.67 8.53
N TRP A 137 22.25 8.10 9.76
CA TRP A 137 22.95 7.57 10.95
C TRP A 137 22.70 6.08 11.15
N LEU A 138 21.47 5.60 10.89
CA LEU A 138 21.10 4.18 10.97
C LEU A 138 21.56 3.35 9.76
N GLY A 139 22.03 3.98 8.69
CA GLY A 139 22.33 3.34 7.41
C GLY A 139 21.11 2.90 6.63
N VAL A 140 19.91 3.35 7.01
CA VAL A 140 18.64 3.04 6.35
C VAL A 140 18.49 3.93 5.12
N LYS A 141 18.20 3.33 3.96
CA LYS A 141 18.05 4.07 2.71
C LYS A 141 16.62 4.60 2.54
N PRO A 142 16.41 5.91 2.40
CA PRO A 142 15.08 6.44 2.07
C PRO A 142 14.69 6.14 0.63
N SER A 143 13.41 5.89 0.41
CA SER A 143 12.79 5.73 -0.90
C SER A 143 11.41 6.39 -0.88
N TYR A 144 10.98 6.94 -2.01
CA TYR A 144 9.74 7.72 -2.07
C TYR A 144 8.86 7.30 -3.23
N SER A 145 7.55 7.34 -3.00
CA SER A 145 6.53 7.26 -4.03
C SER A 145 6.69 8.37 -5.06
N ARG A 146 6.18 8.16 -6.26
CA ARG A 146 6.11 9.23 -7.28
C ARG A 146 5.18 10.35 -6.79
N PRO A 147 5.48 11.61 -7.12
CA PRO A 147 4.59 12.72 -6.74
C PRO A 147 3.16 12.51 -7.26
N ARG A 148 2.17 12.61 -6.36
CA ARG A 148 0.73 12.48 -6.65
C ARG A 148 0.31 11.08 -7.16
N VAL A 149 1.04 10.03 -6.83
CA VAL A 149 0.68 8.64 -7.12
C VAL A 149 0.56 7.90 -5.79
N SER A 150 -0.66 7.69 -5.33
CA SER A 150 -0.95 6.97 -4.08
C SER A 150 -0.59 5.49 -4.17
N ASP A 151 -0.89 4.86 -5.31
CA ASP A 151 -0.70 3.41 -5.52
C ASP A 151 0.74 2.91 -5.28
N ASP A 152 1.72 3.83 -5.22
CA ASP A 152 3.12 3.48 -4.98
C ASP A 152 3.41 3.06 -3.52
N ASN A 153 2.43 3.20 -2.59
CA ASN A 153 2.51 2.72 -1.19
C ASN A 153 1.31 1.84 -0.79
N ALA A 154 0.84 1.04 -1.73
CA ALA A 154 -0.40 0.26 -1.61
C ALA A 154 -0.50 -0.63 -0.36
N TYR A 155 0.62 -1.10 0.19
CA TYR A 155 0.61 -1.97 1.38
C TYR A 155 0.27 -1.21 2.67
N ALA A 156 0.81 -0.01 2.84
CA ALA A 156 0.48 0.83 3.98
C ALA A 156 -0.95 1.36 3.88
N GLU A 157 -1.40 1.74 2.68
CA GLU A 157 -2.79 2.16 2.43
C GLU A 157 -3.79 1.03 2.73
N ALA A 158 -3.52 -0.19 2.30
CA ALA A 158 -4.35 -1.36 2.59
C ALA A 158 -4.41 -1.65 4.11
N LEU A 159 -3.30 -1.44 4.82
CA LEU A 159 -3.25 -1.57 6.28
C LEU A 159 -4.15 -0.54 6.96
N PHE A 160 -4.07 0.75 6.58
CA PHE A 160 -4.93 1.78 7.15
C PHE A 160 -6.41 1.56 6.82
N ARG A 161 -6.71 1.05 5.63
CA ARG A 161 -8.06 0.62 5.30
C ARG A 161 -8.52 -0.48 6.27
N THR A 162 -7.70 -1.51 6.50
CA THR A 162 -8.01 -2.57 7.47
C THR A 162 -8.27 -1.98 8.86
N ALA A 163 -7.44 -1.04 9.31
CA ALA A 163 -7.59 -0.39 10.62
C ALA A 163 -8.91 0.38 10.76
N LYS A 164 -9.25 1.20 9.77
CA LYS A 164 -10.43 2.10 9.82
C LYS A 164 -11.76 1.39 9.59
N TYR A 165 -11.76 0.22 8.95
CA TYR A 165 -12.98 -0.56 8.69
C TYR A 165 -13.27 -1.62 9.77
N ARG A 166 -12.47 -1.67 10.83
CA ARG A 166 -12.77 -2.55 11.95
C ARG A 166 -13.95 -2.02 12.79
N PRO A 167 -14.79 -2.93 13.31
CA PRO A 167 -15.92 -2.55 14.18
C PRO A 167 -15.48 -1.74 15.42
N GLU A 168 -14.27 -1.99 15.92
CA GLU A 168 -13.73 -1.31 17.11
C GLU A 168 -13.18 0.09 16.82
N PHE A 169 -13.14 0.51 15.54
CA PHE A 169 -12.77 1.89 15.21
C PHE A 169 -13.90 2.83 15.63
N PRO A 170 -13.65 3.85 16.47
CA PRO A 170 -14.71 4.66 17.03
C PRO A 170 -15.37 5.55 15.98
N ALA A 171 -16.67 5.34 15.73
CA ALA A 171 -17.45 6.10 14.75
C ALA A 171 -17.54 7.60 15.08
N LYS A 172 -17.46 7.96 16.38
CA LYS A 172 -17.52 9.36 16.87
C LYS A 172 -16.14 10.00 17.05
N GLY A 173 -15.06 9.28 16.74
CA GLY A 173 -13.70 9.71 17.02
C GLY A 173 -13.24 9.33 18.43
N PHE A 174 -11.99 9.69 18.75
CA PHE A 174 -11.33 9.40 20.02
C PHE A 174 -11.48 10.56 20.98
N ASP A 175 -11.79 10.28 22.25
CA ASP A 175 -12.01 11.31 23.26
C ASP A 175 -10.72 12.10 23.54
N ASP A 176 -9.60 11.40 23.63
CA ASP A 176 -8.28 11.98 23.88
C ASP A 176 -7.16 11.17 23.21
N LEU A 177 -5.92 11.63 23.39
CA LEU A 177 -4.73 10.99 22.85
C LEU A 177 -4.50 9.59 23.43
N ASP A 178 -4.81 9.39 24.71
CA ASP A 178 -4.56 8.10 25.38
C ASP A 178 -5.57 7.05 24.91
N ALA A 179 -6.82 7.44 24.66
CA ALA A 179 -7.81 6.58 24.02
C ALA A 179 -7.36 6.17 22.59
N ALA A 180 -6.82 7.10 21.81
CA ALA A 180 -6.28 6.82 20.49
C ALA A 180 -5.05 5.88 20.55
N ARG A 181 -4.16 6.06 21.51
CA ARG A 181 -2.99 5.19 21.76
C ARG A 181 -3.42 3.79 22.20
N LEU A 182 -4.37 3.68 23.09
CA LEU A 182 -4.88 2.40 23.58
C LEU A 182 -5.50 1.59 22.42
N TRP A 183 -6.34 2.26 21.62
CA TRP A 183 -6.91 1.64 20.42
C TRP A 183 -5.81 1.20 19.44
N ALA A 184 -4.84 2.05 19.13
CA ALA A 184 -3.74 1.73 18.23
C ALA A 184 -2.92 0.54 18.73
N SER A 185 -2.63 0.49 20.04
CA SER A 185 -1.95 -0.65 20.69
C SER A 185 -2.72 -1.94 20.50
N SER A 186 -4.03 -1.92 20.78
CA SER A 186 -4.91 -3.08 20.61
C SER A 186 -5.01 -3.52 19.16
N PHE A 187 -5.13 -2.56 18.23
CA PHE A 187 -5.14 -2.83 16.80
C PHE A 187 -3.84 -3.49 16.33
N VAL A 188 -2.68 -2.92 16.71
CA VAL A 188 -1.37 -3.46 16.31
C VAL A 188 -1.15 -4.86 16.88
N HIS A 189 -1.53 -5.08 18.15
CA HIS A 189 -1.45 -6.41 18.74
C HIS A 189 -2.28 -7.42 17.95
N TRP A 190 -3.58 -7.13 17.78
CA TRP A 190 -4.47 -7.98 16.98
C TRP A 190 -3.94 -8.22 15.56
N TYR A 191 -3.51 -7.17 14.87
CA TYR A 191 -3.02 -7.29 13.49
C TYR A 191 -1.78 -8.16 13.39
N ASN A 192 -0.84 -8.01 14.31
CA ASN A 192 0.41 -8.75 14.28
C ASN A 192 0.25 -10.22 14.70
N PHE A 193 -0.60 -10.52 15.69
CA PHE A 193 -0.63 -11.84 16.31
C PHE A 193 -1.89 -12.66 15.97
N ASP A 194 -3.05 -12.03 15.86
CA ASP A 194 -4.33 -12.73 15.71
C ASP A 194 -4.85 -12.72 14.27
N HIS A 195 -4.61 -11.64 13.54
CA HIS A 195 -5.10 -11.49 12.17
C HIS A 195 -4.50 -12.53 11.22
N ARG A 196 -5.37 -13.33 10.60
CA ARG A 196 -5.00 -14.31 9.58
C ARG A 196 -4.94 -13.64 8.21
N HIS A 197 -3.78 -13.08 7.87
CA HIS A 197 -3.59 -12.23 6.72
C HIS A 197 -3.63 -13.02 5.40
N SER A 198 -4.62 -12.76 4.53
CA SER A 198 -4.84 -13.52 3.28
C SER A 198 -3.64 -13.45 2.32
N GLY A 199 -2.99 -12.30 2.22
CA GLY A 199 -1.82 -12.08 1.36
C GLY A 199 -0.56 -12.84 1.77
N ILE A 200 -0.55 -13.50 2.95
CA ILE A 200 0.54 -14.35 3.42
C ILE A 200 0.05 -15.75 3.82
N ARG A 201 -0.94 -16.27 3.10
CA ARG A 201 -1.48 -17.63 3.31
C ARG A 201 -2.13 -17.86 4.67
N TYR A 202 -2.73 -16.81 5.27
CA TYR A 202 -3.45 -16.90 6.55
C TYR A 202 -2.59 -17.35 7.75
N VAL A 203 -1.31 -17.04 7.73
CA VAL A 203 -0.51 -16.95 8.95
C VAL A 203 -0.62 -15.56 9.54
N SER A 204 -0.27 -15.38 10.80
CA SER A 204 -0.19 -14.02 11.35
C SER A 204 1.09 -13.32 10.87
N PRO A 205 1.10 -11.97 10.77
CA PRO A 205 2.31 -11.22 10.44
C PRO A 205 3.49 -11.53 11.36
N ALA A 206 3.26 -11.70 12.67
CA ALA A 206 4.30 -12.06 13.63
C ALA A 206 4.89 -13.44 13.35
N GLN A 207 4.05 -14.45 13.08
CA GLN A 207 4.51 -15.79 12.72
C GLN A 207 5.40 -15.79 11.48
N ARG A 208 5.01 -15.04 10.45
CA ARG A 208 5.83 -14.92 9.24
C ARG A 208 7.12 -14.13 9.50
N HIS A 209 7.09 -13.10 10.33
CA HIS A 209 8.26 -12.32 10.69
C HIS A 209 9.30 -13.15 11.47
N ALA A 210 8.82 -14.08 12.30
CA ALA A 210 9.65 -15.05 13.04
C ALA A 210 10.12 -16.23 12.18
N GLY A 211 9.61 -16.39 10.93
CA GLY A 211 9.96 -17.51 10.05
C GLY A 211 9.20 -18.81 10.35
N GLU A 212 8.16 -18.75 11.18
CA GLU A 212 7.33 -19.90 11.55
C GLU A 212 6.33 -20.31 10.45
N ASP A 213 6.08 -19.43 9.50
CA ASP A 213 5.11 -19.64 8.42
C ASP A 213 5.36 -20.92 7.63
N ARG A 214 6.61 -21.28 7.37
CA ARG A 214 6.96 -22.48 6.60
C ARG A 214 6.46 -23.74 7.27
N ALA A 215 6.72 -23.90 8.57
CA ALA A 215 6.28 -25.07 9.34
C ALA A 215 4.73 -25.13 9.44
N ILE A 216 4.10 -23.98 9.68
CA ILE A 216 2.64 -23.88 9.77
C ILE A 216 1.98 -24.24 8.45
N LEU A 217 2.49 -23.73 7.33
CA LEU A 217 1.92 -24.00 6.01
C LEU A 217 2.17 -25.44 5.54
N ALA A 218 3.32 -26.01 5.86
CA ALA A 218 3.60 -27.44 5.61
C ALA A 218 2.63 -28.36 6.38
N ALA A 219 2.37 -28.06 7.66
CA ALA A 219 1.40 -28.81 8.46
C ALA A 219 -0.03 -28.71 7.89
N ARG A 220 -0.44 -27.51 7.44
CA ARG A 220 -1.74 -27.33 6.77
C ARG A 220 -1.82 -28.10 5.45
N HIS A 221 -0.75 -28.07 4.66
CA HIS A 221 -0.69 -28.85 3.41
C HIS A 221 -0.89 -30.34 3.67
N ALA A 222 -0.15 -30.91 4.64
CA ALA A 222 -0.26 -32.32 5.02
C ALA A 222 -1.68 -32.68 5.48
N LEU A 223 -2.30 -31.85 6.34
CA LEU A 223 -3.67 -32.04 6.81
C LEU A 223 -4.69 -32.08 5.66
N TYR A 224 -4.56 -31.17 4.70
CA TYR A 224 -5.46 -31.11 3.54
C TYR A 224 -5.23 -32.30 2.58
N ALA A 225 -3.98 -32.74 2.40
CA ALA A 225 -3.67 -33.91 1.60
C ALA A 225 -4.29 -35.20 2.22
N GLU A 226 -4.14 -35.37 3.53
CA GLU A 226 -4.74 -36.49 4.26
C GLU A 226 -6.29 -36.46 4.20
N ALA A 227 -6.90 -35.29 4.41
CA ALA A 227 -8.36 -35.13 4.30
C ALA A 227 -8.88 -35.51 2.90
N ARG A 228 -8.13 -35.17 1.85
CA ARG A 228 -8.45 -35.57 0.47
C ARG A 228 -8.31 -37.07 0.24
N GLN A 229 -7.27 -37.69 0.80
CA GLN A 229 -7.10 -39.15 0.70
C GLN A 229 -8.25 -39.92 1.38
N ARG A 230 -8.69 -39.44 2.55
CA ARG A 230 -9.81 -40.07 3.27
C ARG A 230 -11.14 -39.92 2.53
N ASN A 231 -11.38 -38.82 1.83
CA ASN A 231 -12.66 -38.52 1.18
C ASN A 231 -12.44 -37.90 -0.21
N PRO A 232 -11.92 -38.62 -1.21
CA PRO A 232 -11.54 -38.06 -2.51
C PRO A 232 -12.73 -37.44 -3.26
N ASN A 233 -13.92 -37.99 -3.11
CA ASN A 233 -15.14 -37.53 -3.80
C ASN A 233 -15.65 -36.14 -3.32
N ARG A 234 -15.10 -35.60 -2.22
CA ARG A 234 -15.42 -34.25 -1.76
C ARG A 234 -14.61 -33.16 -2.48
N TRP A 235 -13.65 -33.55 -3.31
CA TRP A 235 -12.71 -32.63 -3.93
C TRP A 235 -12.86 -32.68 -5.45
N SER A 236 -13.40 -31.63 -6.04
CA SER A 236 -13.56 -31.52 -7.50
C SER A 236 -12.25 -31.14 -8.20
N ARG A 237 -11.29 -30.58 -7.47
CA ARG A 237 -10.00 -30.09 -7.98
C ARG A 237 -8.89 -30.31 -6.94
N HIS A 238 -7.77 -29.58 -7.09
CA HIS A 238 -6.67 -29.61 -6.12
C HIS A 238 -7.09 -29.01 -4.77
N THR A 239 -6.34 -29.37 -3.72
CA THR A 239 -6.46 -28.74 -2.41
C THR A 239 -6.00 -27.27 -2.49
N ARG A 240 -6.28 -26.49 -1.44
CA ARG A 240 -5.77 -25.11 -1.35
C ARG A 240 -4.26 -25.08 -1.42
N ASN A 241 -3.71 -24.13 -2.18
CA ASN A 241 -2.26 -23.89 -2.22
C ASN A 241 -1.78 -23.28 -0.91
N TRP A 242 -0.98 -24.03 -0.15
CA TRP A 242 -0.34 -23.64 1.09
C TRP A 242 1.15 -23.35 0.94
N GLU A 243 1.68 -23.27 -0.29
CA GLU A 243 3.08 -22.92 -0.49
C GLU A 243 3.41 -21.53 0.05
N PRO A 244 4.51 -21.36 0.80
CA PRO A 244 4.94 -20.07 1.29
C PRO A 244 5.17 -19.08 0.15
N ILE A 245 4.82 -17.81 0.39
CA ILE A 245 5.14 -16.72 -0.55
C ILE A 245 6.60 -16.33 -0.33
N GLY A 246 7.46 -16.64 -1.29
CA GLY A 246 8.90 -16.41 -1.17
C GLY A 246 9.32 -14.96 -1.40
N VAL A 247 8.71 -14.32 -2.39
CA VAL A 247 9.10 -12.97 -2.83
C VAL A 247 7.90 -12.03 -2.72
N VAL A 248 8.15 -10.83 -2.20
CA VAL A 248 7.18 -9.76 -2.17
C VAL A 248 7.77 -8.53 -2.86
N THR A 249 7.04 -7.99 -3.82
CA THR A 249 7.45 -6.82 -4.58
C THR A 249 6.55 -5.64 -4.25
N LEU A 250 7.16 -4.51 -3.94
CA LEU A 250 6.52 -3.21 -3.92
C LEU A 250 6.72 -2.57 -5.29
N ASN A 251 5.65 -2.07 -5.88
CA ASN A 251 5.65 -1.42 -7.19
C ASN A 251 6.33 -2.29 -8.28
N PRO A 252 5.80 -3.49 -8.57
CA PRO A 252 6.34 -4.30 -9.65
C PRO A 252 6.29 -3.50 -10.95
N GLU A 253 7.34 -3.65 -11.77
CA GLU A 253 7.29 -3.16 -13.14
C GLU A 253 6.05 -3.77 -13.80
N ARG A 254 5.15 -2.92 -14.27
CA ARG A 254 4.04 -3.38 -15.10
C ARG A 254 4.67 -3.80 -16.41
N ASP A 255 4.43 -5.02 -16.84
CA ASP A 255 4.74 -5.44 -18.20
C ASP A 255 4.25 -4.35 -19.13
N SER A 256 5.15 -3.83 -19.95
CA SER A 256 4.83 -2.81 -20.95
C SER A 256 3.57 -3.27 -21.67
N VAL A 257 2.60 -2.39 -21.80
CA VAL A 257 1.33 -2.62 -22.49
C VAL A 257 1.63 -3.44 -23.75
N VAL A 258 1.21 -4.69 -23.78
CA VAL A 258 1.28 -5.51 -24.99
C VAL A 258 0.54 -4.72 -26.04
N ASP A 259 1.27 -4.25 -27.04
CA ASP A 259 0.73 -3.38 -28.08
C ASP A 259 -0.42 -4.14 -28.76
N MET A 260 -1.65 -3.73 -28.44
CA MET A 260 -2.86 -4.36 -28.97
C MET A 260 -2.95 -4.23 -30.51
N THR A 261 -2.05 -3.50 -31.13
CA THR A 261 -1.91 -3.38 -32.58
C THR A 261 -1.31 -4.63 -33.23
N SER A 262 -0.58 -5.48 -32.50
CA SER A 262 -0.01 -6.72 -33.08
C SER A 262 -1.02 -7.87 -33.21
N ARG A 263 -2.22 -7.77 -32.64
CA ARG A 263 -3.29 -8.79 -32.76
C ARG A 263 -4.23 -8.58 -33.97
N ALA A 264 -4.06 -7.52 -34.73
CA ALA A 264 -4.95 -7.20 -35.87
C ALA A 264 -4.49 -7.78 -37.22
N THR A 265 -3.26 -8.34 -37.31
CA THR A 265 -2.70 -8.79 -38.60
C THR A 265 -2.76 -10.30 -38.85
N ASP A 266 -3.28 -11.10 -37.92
CA ASP A 266 -3.35 -12.57 -38.08
C ASP A 266 -4.78 -13.10 -38.36
N ARG A 267 -5.65 -12.27 -38.94
CA ARG A 267 -6.87 -12.78 -39.58
C ARG A 267 -6.62 -12.93 -41.07
N GLN A 268 -6.08 -14.09 -41.46
CA GLN A 268 -6.19 -14.54 -42.85
C GLN A 268 -7.68 -14.67 -43.24
N PRO A 269 -8.10 -14.14 -44.40
CA PRO A 269 -9.45 -14.40 -44.89
C PRO A 269 -9.54 -15.86 -45.32
N LEU A 270 -10.44 -16.64 -44.71
CA LEU A 270 -10.88 -17.91 -45.26
C LEU A 270 -11.54 -17.61 -46.58
N ALA A 271 -10.93 -18.11 -47.67
CA ALA A 271 -11.46 -18.10 -48.97
C ALA A 271 -12.75 -18.96 -49.07
N ALA A 272 -13.69 -18.51 -49.84
CA ALA A 272 -15.01 -19.03 -50.14
C ALA A 272 -15.06 -20.52 -50.51
#